data_1fd0c36164c61f598923ad2a3ae27bb7
#
_entry.id   1fd0c36164c61f598923ad2a3ae27bb7
#
_cell.length_a   1.000
_cell.length_b   1.000
_cell.length_c   1.000
_cell.angle_alpha   90.00
_cell.angle_beta   90.00
_cell.angle_gamma   90.00
#
_symmetry.space_group_name_H-M   'P 1'
#
loop_
_entity.id
_entity.type
_entity.pdbx_description
1 polymer ?
#
loop_
_entity_poly.entity_id
_entity_poly.type
_entity_poly.pdbx_seq_one_letter_code
_entity_poly.pdbx_strand_id
1 'polypeptide(L)'
;MLYSGTSPDTTDASIGDGSAYNSSENDPMYVGYMYGTTGSLANNRTNVNDSQIKAYVDEWYENNLLNYYDKYISKSAIYCNDRSVQNNNYSISSWFDYGAYTRLSNYTPTYKCGGNGNNGLFESIQAIADKFSASTDGGGNGQLKYPIALMTADEVSFAGGVWGTDLTSPYAWYYTNSQGEPIMGYSSWYSMSPRRWTGSYAFVSSVYGSGNPGCISDKSTQDIHAVRPVISISECAKVKSGSGLPFDPYVIDYDNSCIGEV
;
A
#
# COMPACT_ATOMS: atom_id res chain seq x y z
N MET A 1 -4.06 8.91 2.31
CA MET A 1 -2.91 8.40 3.06
C MET A 1 -2.94 8.96 4.47
N LEU A 2 -2.55 8.17 5.45
CA LEU A 2 -2.57 8.55 6.87
C LEU A 2 -1.15 8.83 7.37
N TYR A 3 -1.04 9.68 8.38
CA TYR A 3 0.20 10.03 9.06
C TYR A 3 -0.12 10.43 10.51
N SER A 4 0.87 10.41 11.39
CA SER A 4 0.68 10.85 12.76
C SER A 4 0.65 12.37 12.85
N GLY A 5 -0.22 12.92 13.70
CA GLY A 5 -0.34 14.35 13.96
C GLY A 5 -1.54 15.03 13.29
N THR A 6 -1.66 16.33 13.50
CA THR A 6 -2.83 17.13 13.14
C THR A 6 -2.66 17.98 11.88
N SER A 7 -1.44 18.05 11.34
CA SER A 7 -1.10 18.85 10.16
C SER A 7 0.05 18.21 9.39
N PRO A 8 0.07 18.30 8.06
CA PRO A 8 1.19 17.86 7.24
C PRO A 8 2.53 18.47 7.64
N ASP A 9 2.53 19.70 8.17
CA ASP A 9 3.74 20.44 8.53
C ASP A 9 4.32 20.06 9.89
N THR A 10 3.59 19.34 10.71
CA THR A 10 3.94 19.03 12.11
C THR A 10 4.14 17.55 12.38
N THR A 11 4.17 16.71 11.35
CA THR A 11 4.11 15.27 11.50
C THR A 11 5.25 14.55 10.83
N ASP A 12 5.62 13.43 11.40
CA ASP A 12 6.40 12.42 10.69
C ASP A 12 5.56 11.76 9.60
N ALA A 13 6.21 11.35 8.54
CA ALA A 13 5.58 10.65 7.44
C ALA A 13 5.16 9.19 7.78
N SER A 14 5.16 8.82 9.05
CA SER A 14 4.82 7.48 9.53
C SER A 14 3.72 7.53 10.57
N ILE A 15 2.92 6.46 10.65
CA ILE A 15 2.04 6.21 11.79
C ILE A 15 2.84 5.53 12.91
N GLY A 16 3.60 6.28 13.69
CA GLY A 16 4.48 5.75 14.75
C GLY A 16 5.89 5.42 14.25
N ASP A 17 6.56 4.47 14.92
CA ASP A 17 8.01 4.26 14.78
C ASP A 17 8.45 3.49 13.53
N GLY A 18 7.50 3.07 12.69
CA GLY A 18 7.76 2.24 11.53
C GLY A 18 7.68 0.74 11.82
N SER A 19 7.76 -0.05 10.76
CA SER A 19 7.71 -1.52 10.86
C SER A 19 8.51 -2.18 9.73
N ALA A 20 8.96 -3.42 9.96
CA ALA A 20 9.30 -4.30 8.87
C ALA A 20 8.04 -4.69 8.09
N TYR A 21 8.17 -4.96 6.80
CA TYR A 21 7.04 -5.46 6.01
C TYR A 21 6.62 -6.84 6.50
N ASN A 22 7.62 -7.70 6.73
CA ASN A 22 7.39 -9.02 7.32
C ASN A 22 8.54 -9.41 8.26
N SER A 23 8.32 -10.42 9.09
CA SER A 23 9.30 -10.91 10.07
C SER A 23 10.50 -11.65 9.44
N SER A 24 10.42 -11.98 8.15
CA SER A 24 11.47 -12.67 7.41
C SER A 24 11.50 -12.23 5.95
N GLU A 25 12.59 -12.55 5.25
CA GLU A 25 12.83 -12.26 3.84
C GLU A 25 13.24 -13.51 3.04
N ASN A 26 13.34 -14.68 3.69
CA ASN A 26 13.96 -15.88 3.13
C ASN A 26 13.00 -16.79 2.35
N ASP A 27 11.80 -16.30 2.01
CA ASP A 27 10.82 -17.00 1.17
C ASP A 27 10.03 -15.96 0.37
N PRO A 28 9.70 -16.22 -0.91
CA PRO A 28 8.91 -15.29 -1.72
C PRO A 28 7.50 -15.05 -1.17
N MET A 29 6.95 -15.89 -0.31
CA MET A 29 5.65 -15.64 0.33
C MET A 29 5.62 -14.35 1.16
N TYR A 30 6.78 -13.91 1.69
CA TYR A 30 6.86 -12.74 2.59
C TYR A 30 6.65 -11.38 1.92
N VAL A 31 6.50 -11.32 0.60
CA VAL A 31 6.02 -10.10 -0.08
C VAL A 31 4.51 -9.90 0.06
N GLY A 32 3.79 -10.87 0.64
CA GLY A 32 2.35 -10.79 0.85
C GLY A 32 1.98 -9.87 2.01
N TYR A 33 1.03 -8.95 1.80
CA TYR A 33 0.38 -8.22 2.88
C TYR A 33 -0.40 -9.16 3.80
N MET A 34 -1.03 -10.18 3.21
CA MET A 34 -1.31 -11.45 3.84
C MET A 34 -0.60 -12.55 3.02
N TYR A 35 -0.19 -13.63 3.65
CA TYR A 35 0.55 -14.68 2.97
C TYR A 35 0.12 -16.08 3.42
N GLY A 36 0.54 -17.09 2.68
CA GLY A 36 0.24 -18.48 2.96
C GLY A 36 1.43 -19.26 3.47
N THR A 37 1.85 -20.25 2.69
CA THR A 37 2.96 -21.15 3.02
C THR A 37 3.99 -21.16 1.89
N THR A 38 5.18 -21.66 2.20
CA THR A 38 6.26 -21.87 1.22
C THR A 38 5.84 -22.83 0.10
N GLY A 39 6.53 -22.77 -1.03
CA GLY A 39 6.37 -23.69 -2.15
C GLY A 39 5.88 -23.03 -3.42
N SER A 40 4.68 -23.33 -3.90
CA SER A 40 4.15 -22.76 -5.14
C SER A 40 3.62 -21.34 -4.93
N LEU A 41 3.50 -20.57 -6.02
CA LEU A 41 2.84 -19.27 -5.99
C LEU A 41 1.40 -19.36 -5.43
N ALA A 42 0.67 -20.42 -5.75
CA ALA A 42 -0.66 -20.65 -5.20
C ALA A 42 -0.64 -20.82 -3.68
N ASN A 43 0.36 -21.56 -3.15
CA ASN A 43 0.54 -21.72 -1.69
C ASN A 43 0.85 -20.40 -1.02
N ASN A 44 1.73 -19.58 -1.61
CA ASN A 44 2.06 -18.26 -1.07
C ASN A 44 0.84 -17.33 -0.95
N ARG A 45 -0.16 -17.52 -1.82
CA ARG A 45 -1.34 -16.68 -1.97
C ARG A 45 -2.58 -17.16 -1.21
N THR A 46 -2.46 -18.12 -0.31
CA THR A 46 -3.61 -18.62 0.48
C THR A 46 -4.11 -17.59 1.51
N ASN A 47 -3.34 -16.57 1.82
CA ASN A 47 -3.71 -15.42 2.67
C ASN A 47 -4.23 -15.79 4.06
N VAL A 48 -3.58 -16.77 4.71
CA VAL A 48 -3.97 -17.27 6.04
C VAL A 48 -3.16 -16.65 7.18
N ASN A 49 -2.08 -15.96 6.85
CA ASN A 49 -1.21 -15.29 7.82
C ASN A 49 -1.14 -13.80 7.52
N ASP A 50 -1.17 -12.99 8.56
CA ASP A 50 -0.92 -11.55 8.45
C ASP A 50 0.58 -11.26 8.40
N SER A 51 0.99 -10.32 7.56
CA SER A 51 2.34 -9.77 7.61
C SER A 51 2.53 -8.91 8.87
N GLN A 52 3.78 -8.64 9.23
CA GLN A 52 4.08 -7.78 10.36
C GLN A 52 3.53 -6.36 10.16
N ILE A 53 3.67 -5.81 8.95
CA ILE A 53 3.15 -4.47 8.65
C ILE A 53 1.62 -4.44 8.68
N LYS A 54 0.94 -5.51 8.26
CA LYS A 54 -0.53 -5.60 8.38
C LYS A 54 -0.97 -5.59 9.84
N ALA A 55 -0.35 -6.41 10.68
CA ALA A 55 -0.66 -6.45 12.11
C ALA A 55 -0.44 -5.07 12.77
N TYR A 56 0.65 -4.39 12.41
CA TYR A 56 0.95 -3.04 12.89
C TYR A 56 -0.11 -2.00 12.45
N VAL A 57 -0.54 -2.06 11.20
CA VAL A 57 -1.58 -1.17 10.65
C VAL A 57 -2.95 -1.46 11.28
N ASP A 58 -3.29 -2.72 11.49
CA ASP A 58 -4.54 -3.13 12.14
C ASP A 58 -4.60 -2.64 13.60
N GLU A 59 -3.52 -2.78 14.36
CA GLU A 59 -3.42 -2.28 15.73
C GLU A 59 -3.56 -0.76 15.77
N TRP A 60 -2.92 -0.05 14.84
CA TRP A 60 -3.05 1.40 14.75
C TRP A 60 -4.49 1.83 14.44
N TYR A 61 -5.18 1.13 13.53
CA TYR A 61 -6.59 1.40 13.20
C TYR A 61 -7.49 1.22 14.42
N GLU A 62 -7.31 0.14 15.13
CA GLU A 62 -8.09 -0.19 16.34
C GLU A 62 -7.96 0.92 17.40
N ASN A 63 -6.75 1.42 17.60
CA ASN A 63 -6.47 2.43 18.62
C ASN A 63 -6.88 3.86 18.21
N ASN A 64 -6.94 4.18 16.92
CA ASN A 64 -7.09 5.56 16.46
C ASN A 64 -8.37 5.83 15.66
N LEU A 65 -8.89 4.86 14.91
CA LEU A 65 -10.01 5.09 13.98
C LEU A 65 -11.30 4.36 14.37
N LEU A 66 -11.20 3.16 14.93
CA LEU A 66 -12.32 2.24 15.11
C LEU A 66 -13.49 2.89 15.88
N ASN A 67 -13.22 3.57 16.99
CA ASN A 67 -14.25 4.06 17.87
C ASN A 67 -14.97 5.33 17.36
N TYR A 68 -14.32 6.14 16.52
CA TYR A 68 -14.82 7.47 16.16
C TYR A 68 -15.02 7.67 14.66
N TYR A 69 -14.23 7.01 13.83
CA TYR A 69 -14.13 7.31 12.40
C TYR A 69 -14.52 6.15 11.50
N ASP A 70 -14.64 4.94 12.00
CA ASP A 70 -14.92 3.71 11.24
C ASP A 70 -16.13 3.83 10.32
N LYS A 71 -17.20 4.50 10.77
CA LYS A 71 -18.42 4.70 9.98
C LYS A 71 -18.23 5.57 8.73
N TYR A 72 -17.17 6.37 8.66
CA TYR A 72 -16.83 7.21 7.51
C TYR A 72 -15.89 6.53 6.52
N ILE A 73 -15.48 5.29 6.82
CA ILE A 73 -14.49 4.54 6.06
C ILE A 73 -15.18 3.40 5.30
N SER A 74 -14.92 3.33 3.99
CA SER A 74 -15.52 2.31 3.13
C SER A 74 -14.97 0.92 3.44
N LYS A 75 -15.86 0.01 3.84
CA LYS A 75 -15.53 -1.40 4.10
C LYS A 75 -15.44 -2.23 2.82
N SER A 76 -16.06 -1.76 1.74
CA SER A 76 -16.05 -2.42 0.42
C SER A 76 -14.86 -2.00 -0.46
N ALA A 77 -14.04 -1.08 -0.02
CA ALA A 77 -12.84 -0.68 -0.74
C ALA A 77 -11.91 -1.89 -0.96
N ILE A 78 -11.35 -1.98 -2.17
CA ILE A 78 -10.42 -3.04 -2.53
C ILE A 78 -9.01 -2.49 -2.51
N TYR A 79 -8.13 -3.19 -1.81
CA TYR A 79 -6.70 -2.94 -1.76
C TYR A 79 -5.97 -4.07 -2.49
N CYS A 80 -4.96 -3.74 -3.28
CA CYS A 80 -4.32 -4.69 -4.18
C CYS A 80 -2.89 -5.03 -3.74
N ASN A 81 -2.63 -6.31 -3.49
CA ASN A 81 -1.28 -6.85 -3.32
C ASN A 81 -0.96 -7.76 -4.52
N ASP A 82 -0.73 -7.15 -5.70
CA ASP A 82 -0.50 -7.88 -6.96
C ASP A 82 0.78 -8.70 -6.90
N ARG A 83 0.65 -10.00 -6.66
CA ARG A 83 1.75 -10.98 -6.64
C ARG A 83 1.87 -11.76 -7.95
N SER A 84 1.33 -11.24 -9.04
CA SER A 84 1.58 -11.79 -10.36
C SER A 84 3.07 -11.74 -10.68
N VAL A 85 3.59 -12.80 -11.28
CA VAL A 85 5.02 -12.95 -11.59
C VAL A 85 5.27 -12.63 -13.05
N GLN A 86 6.31 -11.86 -13.30
CA GLN A 86 6.71 -11.53 -14.66
C GLN A 86 6.99 -12.82 -15.47
N ASN A 87 6.39 -12.92 -16.66
CA ASN A 87 6.56 -14.05 -17.58
C ASN A 87 6.21 -15.44 -16.98
N ASN A 88 5.42 -15.50 -15.91
CA ASN A 88 5.10 -16.73 -15.20
C ASN A 88 6.34 -17.52 -14.70
N ASN A 89 7.44 -16.83 -14.44
CA ASN A 89 8.73 -17.43 -14.05
C ASN A 89 8.87 -17.65 -12.53
N TYR A 90 7.79 -18.00 -11.83
CA TYR A 90 7.87 -18.28 -10.40
C TYR A 90 8.82 -19.45 -10.12
N SER A 91 9.78 -19.22 -9.24
CA SER A 91 10.71 -20.25 -8.76
C SER A 91 11.24 -19.88 -7.37
N ILE A 92 11.11 -20.78 -6.40
CA ILE A 92 11.64 -20.56 -5.04
C ILE A 92 13.17 -20.53 -5.01
N SER A 93 13.84 -21.13 -6.00
CA SER A 93 15.30 -21.29 -6.03
C SER A 93 16.02 -20.34 -7.00
N SER A 94 15.30 -19.48 -7.70
CA SER A 94 15.91 -18.57 -8.66
C SER A 94 15.22 -17.21 -8.67
N TRP A 95 15.94 -16.20 -9.17
CA TRP A 95 15.45 -14.84 -9.32
C TRP A 95 14.21 -14.74 -10.20
N PHE A 96 13.24 -13.91 -9.76
CA PHE A 96 12.16 -13.40 -10.60
C PHE A 96 11.67 -12.03 -10.11
N ASP A 97 11.06 -11.29 -11.00
CA ASP A 97 10.38 -10.02 -10.71
C ASP A 97 8.87 -10.21 -10.66
N TYR A 98 8.20 -9.37 -9.85
CA TYR A 98 6.75 -9.28 -9.83
C TYR A 98 6.22 -8.27 -10.86
N GLY A 99 4.96 -8.42 -11.24
CA GLY A 99 4.35 -7.68 -12.33
C GLY A 99 4.34 -6.15 -12.16
N ALA A 100 4.20 -5.67 -10.92
CA ALA A 100 4.26 -4.24 -10.64
C ALA A 100 5.58 -3.61 -11.13
N TYR A 101 6.71 -4.27 -10.92
CA TYR A 101 7.99 -3.75 -11.41
C TYR A 101 8.03 -3.55 -12.92
N THR A 102 7.52 -4.51 -13.68
CA THR A 102 7.48 -4.40 -15.14
C THR A 102 6.64 -3.22 -15.60
N ARG A 103 5.50 -3.00 -14.96
CA ARG A 103 4.65 -1.85 -15.27
C ARG A 103 5.34 -0.53 -14.98
N LEU A 104 5.94 -0.41 -13.80
CA LEU A 104 6.62 0.81 -13.36
C LEU A 104 7.83 1.14 -14.20
N SER A 105 8.66 0.13 -14.55
CA SER A 105 9.84 0.32 -15.40
C SER A 105 9.49 0.68 -16.84
N ASN A 106 8.29 0.34 -17.31
CA ASN A 106 7.76 0.68 -18.62
C ASN A 106 6.85 1.92 -18.62
N TYR A 107 6.68 2.59 -17.47
CA TYR A 107 5.79 3.76 -17.32
C TYR A 107 4.33 3.46 -17.69
N THR A 108 3.85 2.26 -17.35
CA THR A 108 2.48 1.78 -17.63
C THR A 108 1.76 1.34 -16.35
N PRO A 109 1.65 2.21 -15.32
CA PRO A 109 0.94 1.88 -14.09
C PRO A 109 -0.54 1.57 -14.36
N THR A 110 -1.17 0.80 -13.47
CA THR A 110 -2.57 0.42 -13.59
C THR A 110 -3.29 0.46 -12.24
N TYR A 111 -4.59 0.81 -12.25
CA TYR A 111 -5.48 0.60 -11.10
C TYR A 111 -6.09 -0.80 -11.06
N LYS A 112 -5.83 -1.62 -12.07
CA LYS A 112 -6.35 -2.98 -12.11
C LYS A 112 -5.50 -3.88 -11.21
N CYS A 113 -6.17 -4.60 -10.29
CA CYS A 113 -5.53 -5.55 -9.41
C CYS A 113 -5.21 -6.85 -10.14
N GLY A 114 -3.97 -7.26 -10.08
CA GLY A 114 -3.47 -8.46 -10.74
C GLY A 114 -3.12 -8.25 -12.23
N GLY A 115 -1.96 -8.69 -12.58
CA GLY A 115 -1.45 -8.68 -13.95
C GLY A 115 -0.16 -9.48 -14.02
N ASN A 116 0.18 -10.02 -15.18
CA ASN A 116 1.37 -10.85 -15.37
C ASN A 116 2.65 -10.03 -15.65
N GLY A 117 2.60 -8.72 -15.53
CA GLY A 117 3.72 -7.85 -15.90
C GLY A 117 3.94 -7.70 -17.41
N ASN A 118 3.30 -8.51 -18.26
CA ASN A 118 3.31 -8.41 -19.69
C ASN A 118 2.09 -7.63 -20.17
N ASN A 119 2.26 -6.38 -20.58
CA ASN A 119 1.22 -5.52 -21.13
C ASN A 119 0.01 -5.24 -20.21
N GLY A 120 0.15 -5.44 -18.89
CA GLY A 120 -0.93 -5.20 -17.94
C GLY A 120 -2.13 -6.16 -18.08
N LEU A 121 -1.95 -7.31 -18.72
CA LEU A 121 -2.99 -8.30 -18.86
C LEU A 121 -3.28 -9.02 -17.53
N PHE A 122 -4.54 -9.17 -17.23
CA PHE A 122 -5.02 -9.88 -16.06
C PHE A 122 -4.88 -11.39 -16.19
N GLU A 123 -4.33 -12.01 -15.17
CA GLU A 123 -4.60 -13.40 -14.88
C GLU A 123 -5.81 -13.47 -13.94
N SER A 124 -6.95 -13.91 -14.43
CA SER A 124 -8.23 -13.83 -13.71
C SER A 124 -8.24 -14.53 -12.35
N ILE A 125 -7.55 -15.66 -12.22
CA ILE A 125 -7.45 -16.42 -10.96
C ILE A 125 -6.52 -15.70 -9.96
N GLN A 126 -5.43 -15.13 -10.43
CA GLN A 126 -4.46 -14.45 -9.58
C GLN A 126 -4.98 -13.09 -9.09
N ALA A 127 -5.79 -12.40 -9.90
CA ALA A 127 -6.41 -11.15 -9.52
C ALA A 127 -7.32 -11.29 -8.28
N ILE A 128 -8.01 -12.44 -8.13
CA ILE A 128 -8.87 -12.69 -6.98
C ILE A 128 -8.04 -12.84 -5.70
N ALA A 129 -6.94 -13.60 -5.77
CA ALA A 129 -6.10 -13.87 -4.61
C ALA A 129 -5.36 -12.63 -4.06
N ASP A 130 -5.21 -11.61 -4.88
CA ASP A 130 -4.47 -10.38 -4.56
C ASP A 130 -5.37 -9.20 -4.16
N LYS A 131 -6.67 -9.42 -4.12
CA LYS A 131 -7.65 -8.41 -3.68
C LYS A 131 -7.97 -8.58 -2.21
N PHE A 132 -7.81 -7.52 -1.45
CA PHE A 132 -8.09 -7.46 -0.03
C PHE A 132 -9.22 -6.45 0.24
N SER A 133 -10.20 -6.84 1.07
CA SER A 133 -11.31 -6.00 1.48
C SER A 133 -11.76 -6.35 2.88
N ALA A 134 -12.30 -5.40 3.63
CA ALA A 134 -12.95 -5.67 4.92
C ALA A 134 -14.39 -6.18 4.73
N SER A 135 -14.99 -6.00 3.54
CA SER A 135 -16.30 -6.57 3.20
C SER A 135 -16.17 -8.04 2.77
N THR A 136 -17.11 -8.86 3.18
CA THR A 136 -17.24 -10.25 2.71
C THR A 136 -17.64 -10.35 1.25
N ASP A 137 -18.19 -9.29 0.67
CA ASP A 137 -18.66 -9.23 -0.72
C ASP A 137 -17.55 -8.77 -1.70
N GLY A 138 -16.34 -8.51 -1.22
CA GLY A 138 -15.23 -7.93 -1.98
C GLY A 138 -14.65 -8.81 -3.09
N GLY A 139 -15.05 -10.07 -3.18
CA GLY A 139 -14.68 -10.96 -4.29
C GLY A 139 -13.21 -11.39 -4.33
N GLY A 140 -12.46 -11.20 -3.25
CA GLY A 140 -11.08 -11.66 -3.08
C GLY A 140 -10.97 -12.77 -2.03
N ASN A 141 -9.77 -13.32 -1.86
CA ASN A 141 -9.47 -14.32 -0.81
C ASN A 141 -8.70 -13.73 0.38
N GLY A 142 -8.49 -12.42 0.40
CA GLY A 142 -7.83 -11.68 1.47
C GLY A 142 -8.83 -10.83 2.23
N GLN A 143 -9.43 -11.37 3.31
CA GLN A 143 -10.33 -10.60 4.15
C GLN A 143 -9.52 -9.78 5.16
N LEU A 144 -9.66 -8.46 5.12
CA LEU A 144 -9.07 -7.57 6.10
C LEU A 144 -9.89 -7.54 7.38
N LYS A 145 -9.22 -7.42 8.53
CA LYS A 145 -9.85 -7.15 9.82
C LYS A 145 -10.46 -5.74 9.84
N TYR A 146 -9.74 -4.77 9.29
CA TYR A 146 -10.14 -3.37 9.19
C TYR A 146 -9.96 -2.84 7.76
N PRO A 147 -10.74 -1.83 7.35
CA PRO A 147 -10.70 -1.26 5.99
C PRO A 147 -9.51 -0.29 5.78
N ILE A 148 -8.31 -0.80 6.01
CA ILE A 148 -7.06 -0.07 5.92
C ILE A 148 -5.96 -0.95 5.31
N ALA A 149 -5.12 -0.37 4.48
CA ALA A 149 -3.96 -1.06 3.89
C ALA A 149 -2.89 -0.06 3.45
N LEU A 150 -1.99 -0.45 2.56
CA LEU A 150 -0.96 0.43 1.99
C LEU A 150 -1.33 0.81 0.56
N MET A 151 -0.77 1.92 0.06
CA MET A 151 -0.82 2.23 -1.38
C MET A 151 -0.03 1.22 -2.19
N THR A 152 -0.50 0.94 -3.39
CA THR A 152 0.30 0.23 -4.38
C THR A 152 1.36 1.15 -4.98
N ALA A 153 2.44 0.59 -5.52
CA ALA A 153 3.44 1.37 -6.25
C ALA A 153 2.87 1.96 -7.56
N ASP A 154 1.86 1.31 -8.16
CA ASP A 154 1.11 1.85 -9.30
C ASP A 154 0.35 3.13 -8.92
N GLU A 155 -0.34 3.16 -7.77
CA GLU A 155 -1.01 4.37 -7.26
C GLU A 155 -0.02 5.49 -6.95
N VAL A 156 1.15 5.15 -6.38
CA VAL A 156 2.23 6.10 -6.17
C VAL A 156 2.73 6.68 -7.50
N SER A 157 2.84 5.84 -8.53
CA SER A 157 3.25 6.28 -9.87
C SER A 157 2.21 7.21 -10.50
N PHE A 158 0.92 6.95 -10.38
CA PHE A 158 -0.13 7.88 -10.83
C PHE A 158 -0.09 9.22 -10.08
N ALA A 159 0.35 9.22 -8.84
CA ALA A 159 0.51 10.43 -8.05
C ALA A 159 1.87 11.13 -8.29
N GLY A 160 2.66 10.70 -9.26
CA GLY A 160 3.89 11.34 -9.71
C GLY A 160 5.18 10.65 -9.29
N GLY A 161 5.13 9.54 -8.56
CA GLY A 161 6.32 8.74 -8.23
C GLY A 161 6.88 8.05 -9.48
N VAL A 162 8.21 7.95 -9.57
CA VAL A 162 8.89 7.36 -10.73
C VAL A 162 9.87 6.28 -10.28
N TRP A 163 9.88 5.16 -10.97
CA TRP A 163 10.81 4.07 -10.68
C TRP A 163 12.25 4.50 -10.97
N GLY A 164 13.10 4.36 -9.95
CA GLY A 164 14.54 4.60 -10.06
C GLY A 164 14.94 6.05 -10.37
N THR A 165 14.02 7.01 -10.27
CA THR A 165 14.28 8.40 -10.61
C THR A 165 13.85 9.31 -9.49
N ASP A 166 14.74 10.20 -9.08
CA ASP A 166 14.47 11.24 -8.09
C ASP A 166 13.64 12.36 -8.73
N LEU A 167 12.62 12.80 -8.05
CA LEU A 167 11.85 13.97 -8.49
C LEU A 167 12.53 15.24 -7.98
N THR A 168 12.81 16.15 -8.89
CA THR A 168 13.37 17.48 -8.56
C THR A 168 12.33 18.40 -7.93
N SER A 169 11.05 18.10 -8.14
CA SER A 169 9.91 18.78 -7.53
C SER A 169 8.83 17.77 -7.22
N PRO A 170 8.59 17.47 -5.94
CA PRO A 170 7.52 16.54 -5.55
C PRO A 170 6.15 17.14 -5.89
N TYR A 171 5.29 16.34 -6.53
CA TYR A 171 3.97 16.79 -6.97
C TYR A 171 2.85 16.49 -5.99
N ALA A 172 3.00 15.43 -5.20
CA ALA A 172 1.92 14.93 -4.38
C ALA A 172 2.14 15.24 -2.91
N TRP A 173 1.10 15.75 -2.26
CA TRP A 173 1.14 16.11 -0.85
C TRP A 173 1.46 14.93 0.08
N TYR A 174 1.20 13.69 -0.32
CA TYR A 174 1.47 12.52 0.52
C TYR A 174 2.96 12.28 0.82
N TYR A 175 3.86 12.96 0.14
CA TYR A 175 5.28 12.99 0.46
C TYR A 175 5.86 14.41 0.63
N THR A 176 4.99 15.43 0.69
CA THR A 176 5.40 16.82 0.88
C THR A 176 4.57 17.51 1.96
N ASN A 177 5.16 18.55 2.55
CA ASN A 177 4.47 19.49 3.42
C ASN A 177 3.71 20.57 2.61
N SER A 178 3.11 21.54 3.30
CA SER A 178 2.38 22.64 2.66
C SER A 178 3.25 23.55 1.79
N GLN A 179 4.57 23.54 2.00
CA GLN A 179 5.56 24.27 1.21
C GLN A 179 6.10 23.45 0.02
N GLY A 180 5.66 22.22 -0.16
CA GLY A 180 6.14 21.33 -1.21
C GLY A 180 7.47 20.63 -0.89
N GLU A 181 7.91 20.67 0.37
CA GLU A 181 9.12 20.00 0.82
C GLU A 181 8.81 18.56 1.27
N PRO A 182 9.73 17.60 1.08
CA PRO A 182 9.55 16.24 1.57
C PRO A 182 9.38 16.18 3.08
N ILE A 183 8.31 15.52 3.54
CA ILE A 183 8.02 15.29 4.97
C ILE A 183 8.36 13.84 5.32
N MET A 184 9.58 13.61 5.75
CA MET A 184 10.04 12.24 5.95
C MET A 184 10.86 12.12 7.23
N GLY A 185 10.28 11.56 8.26
CA GLY A 185 11.00 11.09 9.44
C GLY A 185 11.93 9.92 9.09
N TYR A 186 11.49 9.06 8.14
CA TYR A 186 12.26 7.95 7.60
C TYR A 186 12.72 8.22 6.18
N SER A 187 13.82 7.59 5.76
CA SER A 187 14.36 7.70 4.39
C SER A 187 13.47 7.04 3.34
N SER A 188 12.58 6.14 3.73
CA SER A 188 11.65 5.43 2.83
C SER A 188 10.43 4.90 3.58
N TRP A 189 9.39 4.55 2.83
CA TRP A 189 8.19 3.88 3.32
C TRP A 189 7.72 2.80 2.33
N TYR A 190 7.09 1.75 2.85
CA TYR A 190 6.63 0.63 2.04
C TYR A 190 5.36 0.94 1.24
N SER A 191 5.30 0.45 0.00
CA SER A 191 4.06 0.25 -0.73
C SER A 191 3.53 -1.18 -0.51
N MET A 192 2.35 -1.47 -1.04
CA MET A 192 1.77 -2.82 -1.00
C MET A 192 2.26 -3.72 -2.14
N SER A 193 3.06 -3.21 -3.07
CA SER A 193 3.44 -3.92 -4.29
C SER A 193 4.72 -4.73 -4.10
N PRO A 194 4.69 -6.07 -4.31
CA PRO A 194 5.87 -6.89 -4.41
C PRO A 194 6.82 -6.41 -5.50
N ARG A 195 8.13 -6.57 -5.29
CA ARG A 195 9.14 -6.16 -6.26
C ARG A 195 9.87 -7.32 -6.90
N ARG A 196 10.52 -8.15 -6.09
CA ARG A 196 11.32 -9.28 -6.58
C ARG A 196 11.59 -10.33 -5.52
N TRP A 197 11.98 -11.49 -6.01
CA TRP A 197 12.64 -12.55 -5.28
C TRP A 197 14.03 -12.78 -5.88
N THR A 198 15.07 -12.91 -5.05
CA THR A 198 16.45 -13.06 -5.53
C THR A 198 16.93 -14.51 -5.52
N GLY A 199 16.09 -15.47 -5.13
CA GLY A 199 16.49 -16.84 -4.79
C GLY A 199 16.86 -16.99 -3.32
N SER A 200 16.93 -15.88 -2.56
CA SER A 200 17.27 -15.87 -1.13
C SER A 200 16.54 -14.79 -0.33
N TYR A 201 16.17 -13.68 -0.98
CA TYR A 201 15.61 -12.50 -0.30
C TYR A 201 14.38 -11.96 -1.04
N ALA A 202 13.33 -11.68 -0.28
CA ALA A 202 12.08 -11.08 -0.73
C ALA A 202 12.12 -9.55 -0.61
N PHE A 203 11.72 -8.84 -1.67
CA PHE A 203 11.70 -7.38 -1.72
C PHE A 203 10.32 -6.85 -2.07
N VAL A 204 9.94 -5.76 -1.44
CA VAL A 204 8.70 -5.01 -1.69
C VAL A 204 9.07 -3.62 -2.20
N SER A 205 8.26 -3.08 -3.10
CA SER A 205 8.45 -1.70 -3.59
C SER A 205 8.28 -0.71 -2.44
N SER A 206 9.15 0.28 -2.43
CA SER A 206 9.18 1.36 -1.44
C SER A 206 9.29 2.71 -2.13
N VAL A 207 8.92 3.76 -1.43
CA VAL A 207 9.10 5.14 -1.90
C VAL A 207 10.14 5.81 -1.02
N TYR A 208 11.14 6.41 -1.65
CA TYR A 208 12.16 7.17 -0.95
C TYR A 208 11.61 8.51 -0.46
N GLY A 209 12.19 8.98 0.63
CA GLY A 209 11.83 10.21 1.27
C GLY A 209 12.72 11.40 0.92
N SER A 210 13.15 12.10 1.97
CA SER A 210 13.82 13.40 1.86
C SER A 210 15.07 13.46 0.97
N GLY A 211 15.80 12.35 0.84
CA GLY A 211 17.00 12.32 -0.02
C GLY A 211 16.71 12.18 -1.50
N ASN A 212 15.64 11.46 -1.84
CA ASN A 212 15.26 11.10 -3.20
C ASN A 212 13.73 11.14 -3.33
N PRO A 213 13.11 12.32 -3.19
CA PRO A 213 11.66 12.44 -3.05
C PRO A 213 10.91 11.83 -4.24
N GLY A 214 9.93 10.98 -3.93
CA GLY A 214 9.08 10.34 -4.92
C GLY A 214 9.72 9.25 -5.78
N CYS A 215 11.00 8.93 -5.57
CA CYS A 215 11.65 7.80 -6.22
C CYS A 215 11.05 6.49 -5.70
N ILE A 216 10.50 5.69 -6.60
CA ILE A 216 10.05 4.33 -6.29
C ILE A 216 11.27 3.39 -6.43
N SER A 217 11.53 2.61 -5.39
CA SER A 217 12.61 1.65 -5.32
C SER A 217 12.15 0.37 -4.62
N ASP A 218 13.05 -0.39 -4.02
CA ASP A 218 12.71 -1.58 -3.25
C ASP A 218 13.46 -1.66 -1.92
N LYS A 219 12.89 -2.41 -0.99
CA LYS A 219 13.48 -2.74 0.29
C LYS A 219 13.22 -4.20 0.64
N SER A 220 14.15 -4.81 1.39
CA SER A 220 13.93 -6.13 1.96
C SER A 220 12.71 -6.10 2.88
N THR A 221 11.97 -7.19 2.90
CA THR A 221 10.79 -7.32 3.78
C THR A 221 11.13 -7.27 5.27
N GLN A 222 12.37 -7.51 5.68
CA GLN A 222 12.83 -7.43 7.07
C GLN A 222 13.30 -6.04 7.52
N ASP A 223 13.57 -5.13 6.61
CA ASP A 223 14.02 -3.79 6.97
C ASP A 223 12.89 -3.00 7.65
N ILE A 224 13.25 -2.16 8.65
CA ILE A 224 12.27 -1.28 9.29
C ILE A 224 12.21 0.03 8.50
N HIS A 225 11.01 0.36 8.03
CA HIS A 225 10.73 1.60 7.32
C HIS A 225 9.44 2.24 7.83
N ALA A 226 9.21 3.48 7.40
CA ALA A 226 7.98 4.20 7.70
C ALA A 226 6.74 3.44 7.21
N VAL A 227 5.65 3.60 7.93
CA VAL A 227 4.35 3.03 7.57
C VAL A 227 3.38 4.17 7.28
N ARG A 228 2.86 4.20 6.05
CA ARG A 228 1.91 5.21 5.57
C ARG A 228 0.68 4.52 4.98
N PRO A 229 -0.27 4.10 5.82
CA PRO A 229 -1.45 3.39 5.34
C PRO A 229 -2.43 4.34 4.65
N VAL A 230 -3.37 3.74 3.94
CA VAL A 230 -4.46 4.43 3.26
C VAL A 230 -5.80 3.83 3.64
N ILE A 231 -6.81 4.68 3.64
CA ILE A 231 -8.22 4.33 3.74
C ILE A 231 -8.95 4.90 2.54
N SER A 232 -10.09 4.33 2.21
CA SER A 232 -11.06 4.91 1.29
C SER A 232 -12.22 5.48 2.09
N ILE A 233 -12.63 6.70 1.78
CA ILE A 233 -13.77 7.35 2.45
C ILE A 233 -15.07 6.73 1.91
N SER A 234 -16.02 6.49 2.80
CA SER A 234 -17.35 6.01 2.45
C SER A 234 -18.11 7.03 1.61
N GLU A 235 -18.96 6.56 0.71
CA GLU A 235 -19.83 7.42 -0.13
C GLU A 235 -20.84 8.23 0.69
N CYS A 236 -21.17 7.79 1.90
CA CYS A 236 -22.04 8.53 2.81
C CYS A 236 -21.34 9.73 3.48
N ALA A 237 -20.02 9.81 3.43
CA ALA A 237 -19.26 10.91 4.00
C ALA A 237 -19.37 12.17 3.12
N LYS A 238 -19.72 13.28 3.74
CA LYS A 238 -19.85 14.58 3.09
C LYS A 238 -18.71 15.50 3.48
N VAL A 239 -18.28 16.32 2.54
CA VAL A 239 -17.28 17.36 2.79
C VAL A 239 -17.97 18.60 3.34
N LYS A 240 -17.50 19.12 4.46
CA LYS A 240 -17.93 20.36 5.08
C LYS A 240 -17.18 21.57 4.49
N SER A 241 -15.89 21.42 4.29
CA SER A 241 -15.01 22.47 3.78
C SER A 241 -13.70 21.88 3.24
N GLY A 242 -12.86 22.73 2.64
CA GLY A 242 -11.56 22.37 2.11
C GLY A 242 -11.59 22.11 0.60
N SER A 243 -10.44 22.30 -0.04
CA SER A 243 -10.22 22.07 -1.47
C SER A 243 -9.43 20.80 -1.78
N GLY A 244 -8.96 20.07 -0.76
CA GLY A 244 -8.14 18.89 -0.89
C GLY A 244 -6.66 19.18 -1.12
N LEU A 245 -6.24 20.43 -1.00
CA LEU A 245 -4.84 20.81 -1.07
C LEU A 245 -4.14 20.62 0.29
N PRO A 246 -2.82 20.46 0.34
CA PRO A 246 -2.07 20.25 1.59
C PRO A 246 -2.33 21.33 2.66
N PHE A 247 -2.48 22.57 2.22
CA PHE A 247 -2.76 23.72 3.08
C PHE A 247 -4.27 23.99 3.29
N ASP A 248 -5.15 23.24 2.61
CA ASP A 248 -6.60 23.34 2.72
C ASP A 248 -7.24 21.93 2.53
N PRO A 249 -6.99 20.99 3.46
CA PRO A 249 -7.49 19.62 3.35
C PRO A 249 -9.00 19.56 3.47
N TYR A 250 -9.61 18.54 2.87
CA TYR A 250 -11.03 18.28 3.08
C TYR A 250 -11.33 17.98 4.55
N VAL A 251 -12.39 18.61 5.05
CA VAL A 251 -12.94 18.36 6.38
C VAL A 251 -14.27 17.63 6.23
N ILE A 252 -14.41 16.50 6.90
CA ILE A 252 -15.66 15.72 6.90
C ILE A 252 -16.72 16.46 7.71
N ASP A 253 -17.94 16.51 7.19
CA ASP A 253 -19.12 17.00 7.90
C ASP A 253 -19.67 15.88 8.79
N TYR A 254 -19.22 15.83 10.01
CA TYR A 254 -19.61 14.80 10.98
C TYR A 254 -21.11 14.83 11.33
N ASP A 255 -21.74 15.98 11.24
CA ASP A 255 -23.15 16.16 11.62
C ASP A 255 -24.11 15.64 10.53
N ASN A 256 -23.66 15.64 9.25
CA ASN A 256 -24.49 15.30 8.11
C ASN A 256 -24.00 14.08 7.31
N SER A 257 -22.94 13.40 7.77
CA SER A 257 -22.38 12.23 7.09
C SER A 257 -22.83 10.93 7.75
N CYS A 258 -23.14 9.92 6.93
CA CYS A 258 -23.44 8.54 7.36
C CYS A 258 -24.54 8.46 8.44
N ILE A 259 -25.58 9.29 8.31
CA ILE A 259 -26.71 9.30 9.23
C ILE A 259 -27.65 8.14 8.86
N GLY A 260 -27.91 7.25 9.82
CA GLY A 260 -28.86 6.13 9.64
C GLY A 260 -28.27 4.89 8.97
N GLU A 261 -26.98 4.87 8.70
CA GLU A 261 -26.26 3.66 8.29
C GLU A 261 -25.69 2.97 9.55
N VAL A 262 -26.34 1.89 9.97
CA VAL A 262 -25.92 1.01 11.08
C VAL A 262 -25.55 -0.35 10.51
#